data_72a739f9b6c36658ad26d810f2b0797a
#
_entry.id   72a739f9b6c36658ad26d810f2b0797a
#
_cell.length_a   1.000
_cell.length_b   1.000
_cell.length_c   1.000
_cell.angle_alpha   90.00
_cell.angle_beta   90.00
_cell.angle_gamma   90.00
#
_symmetry.space_group_name_H-M   'P 1'
#
loop_
_entity.id
_entity.type
_entity.pdbx_description
1 polymer ?
#
loop_
_entity_poly.entity_id
_entity_poly.type
_entity_poly.pdbx_seq_one_letter_code
_entity_poly.pdbx_strand_id
1 'polypeptide(L)'
;RGLWWLSPAGAVTLVVLPTLAMALRLPDDRFREAWGTPRWLHGEYVLLLLAGVAVFAIASMVPLLLPRASQARPWPGLSPIMRQRLVLASSVVFWATILGYLAYLAVGVARGARPADFVAVLVSQDTLSADLKEVFAPVAGVTTMTQVGIAYVVIGTVLLMDGPVPGVYRRLAVVGGAALLRAFFLSERLAILELIIPAVAVLAMVAAGSPRVWLSRATRWAPVIFAPAVVAVFGAVEYSRSWVFYQ
;
A
#
# COMPACT_ATOMS: atom_id res chain seq x y z
N ARG A 1 -15.70 -11.56 17.17
CA ARG A 1 -14.46 -12.22 16.72
C ARG A 1 -13.80 -11.30 15.71
N GLY A 2 -12.70 -10.62 16.12
CA GLY A 2 -12.03 -9.59 15.33
C GLY A 2 -11.28 -10.12 14.12
N LEU A 3 -10.91 -9.21 13.22
CA LEU A 3 -10.02 -9.48 12.09
C LEU A 3 -8.61 -9.65 12.66
N TRP A 4 -8.19 -10.88 12.88
CA TRP A 4 -6.91 -11.21 13.53
C TRP A 4 -5.70 -10.61 12.78
N TRP A 5 -5.78 -10.53 11.47
CA TRP A 5 -4.70 -10.04 10.61
C TRP A 5 -4.53 -8.51 10.63
N LEU A 6 -5.57 -7.76 11.06
CA LEU A 6 -5.46 -6.32 11.36
C LEU A 6 -4.96 -6.06 12.78
N SER A 7 -4.83 -7.11 13.59
CA SER A 7 -4.20 -6.97 14.90
C SER A 7 -2.68 -6.80 14.75
N PRO A 8 -2.01 -6.15 15.70
CA PRO A 8 -0.56 -6.06 15.70
C PRO A 8 0.13 -7.43 15.57
N ALA A 9 -0.36 -8.43 16.28
CA ALA A 9 0.17 -9.80 16.19
C ALA A 9 -0.03 -10.40 14.78
N GLY A 10 -1.17 -10.15 14.13
CA GLY A 10 -1.44 -10.57 12.77
C GLY A 10 -0.49 -9.93 11.75
N ALA A 11 -0.24 -8.62 11.87
CA ALA A 11 0.69 -7.91 11.01
C ALA A 11 2.12 -8.46 11.14
N VAL A 12 2.59 -8.71 12.36
CA VAL A 12 3.91 -9.32 12.61
C VAL A 12 3.98 -10.71 11.99
N THR A 13 2.97 -11.55 12.22
CA THR A 13 2.95 -12.93 11.72
C THR A 13 2.90 -13.00 10.19
N LEU A 14 2.13 -12.13 9.54
CA LEU A 14 1.93 -12.18 8.10
C LEU A 14 3.01 -11.46 7.28
N VAL A 15 3.65 -10.46 7.85
CA VAL A 15 4.60 -9.62 7.10
C VAL A 15 6.00 -9.76 7.66
N VAL A 16 6.21 -9.45 8.94
CA VAL A 16 7.56 -9.35 9.50
C VAL A 16 8.25 -10.70 9.58
N LEU A 17 7.58 -11.71 10.13
CA LEU A 17 8.22 -13.03 10.30
C LEU A 17 8.52 -13.73 8.96
N PRO A 18 7.63 -13.76 7.94
CA PRO A 18 7.97 -14.33 6.65
C PRO A 18 9.10 -13.58 5.94
N THR A 19 9.08 -12.24 5.98
CA THR A 19 10.14 -11.42 5.37
C THR A 19 11.49 -11.70 6.02
N LEU A 20 11.51 -11.76 7.35
CA LEU A 20 12.72 -12.09 8.11
C LEU A 20 13.22 -13.51 7.80
N ALA A 21 12.31 -14.49 7.76
CA ALA A 21 12.65 -15.87 7.44
C ALA A 21 13.22 -16.02 6.01
N MET A 22 12.66 -15.30 5.04
CA MET A 22 13.20 -15.25 3.69
C MET A 22 14.58 -14.59 3.66
N ALA A 23 14.74 -13.45 4.31
CA ALA A 23 16.00 -12.74 4.35
C ALA A 23 17.13 -13.57 5.00
N LEU A 24 16.80 -14.35 6.04
CA LEU A 24 17.77 -15.23 6.71
C LEU A 24 18.17 -16.44 5.87
N ARG A 25 17.30 -16.88 4.95
CA ARG A 25 17.57 -18.03 4.07
C ARG A 25 18.37 -17.69 2.81
N LEU A 26 18.48 -16.41 2.46
CA LEU A 26 19.25 -15.97 1.31
C LEU A 26 20.74 -15.99 1.66
N PRO A 27 21.60 -16.79 0.97
CA PRO A 27 23.05 -16.79 1.16
C PRO A 27 23.63 -15.43 0.77
N ASP A 28 24.67 -14.97 1.48
CA ASP A 28 25.29 -13.67 1.25
C ASP A 28 25.97 -13.56 -0.13
N ASP A 29 26.53 -14.64 -0.61
CA ASP A 29 27.14 -14.77 -1.93
C ASP A 29 26.11 -14.56 -3.04
N ARG A 30 24.99 -15.27 -3.00
CA ARG A 30 23.89 -15.10 -3.97
C ARG A 30 23.24 -13.73 -3.91
N PHE A 31 23.11 -13.16 -2.69
CA PHE A 31 22.57 -11.82 -2.55
C PHE A 31 23.50 -10.78 -3.18
N ARG A 32 24.82 -10.92 -2.95
CA ARG A 32 25.83 -10.03 -3.52
C ARG A 32 25.93 -10.19 -5.05
N GLU A 33 25.83 -11.41 -5.54
CA GLU A 33 25.84 -11.70 -6.98
C GLU A 33 24.61 -11.08 -7.68
N ALA A 34 23.42 -11.23 -7.09
CA ALA A 34 22.19 -10.73 -7.67
C ALA A 34 21.97 -9.21 -7.55
N TRP A 35 22.48 -8.58 -6.48
CA TRP A 35 22.16 -7.18 -6.16
C TRP A 35 23.39 -6.26 -6.16
N GLY A 36 24.58 -6.78 -6.37
CA GLY A 36 25.83 -6.01 -6.36
C GLY A 36 26.21 -5.41 -5.00
N THR A 37 25.43 -5.68 -3.96
CA THR A 37 25.60 -5.10 -2.62
C THR A 37 25.63 -6.20 -1.56
N PRO A 38 26.41 -6.04 -0.47
CA PRO A 38 26.37 -7.00 0.62
C PRO A 38 25.00 -7.01 1.31
N ARG A 39 24.62 -8.15 1.84
CA ARG A 39 23.42 -8.24 2.68
C ARG A 39 23.62 -7.48 3.98
N TRP A 40 22.87 -6.42 4.20
CA TRP A 40 22.97 -5.60 5.41
C TRP A 40 22.33 -6.24 6.65
N LEU A 41 21.56 -7.33 6.49
CA LEU A 41 20.94 -8.07 7.58
C LEU A 41 21.92 -9.05 8.21
N HIS A 42 22.87 -8.53 8.97
CA HIS A 42 23.75 -9.34 9.83
C HIS A 42 23.04 -9.75 11.12
N GLY A 43 23.60 -10.74 11.84
CA GLY A 43 22.97 -11.31 13.04
C GLY A 43 22.58 -10.29 14.10
N GLU A 44 23.35 -9.22 14.27
CA GLU A 44 23.06 -8.14 15.22
C GLU A 44 21.78 -7.37 14.86
N TYR A 45 21.59 -7.03 13.57
CA TYR A 45 20.38 -6.36 13.11
C TYR A 45 19.15 -7.27 13.20
N VAL A 46 19.33 -8.58 12.97
CA VAL A 46 18.28 -9.57 13.16
C VAL A 46 17.86 -9.66 14.60
N LEU A 47 18.80 -9.68 15.55
CA LEU A 47 18.51 -9.67 16.98
C LEU A 47 17.79 -8.39 17.42
N LEU A 48 18.22 -7.22 16.92
CA LEU A 48 17.56 -5.95 17.18
C LEU A 48 16.10 -5.96 16.65
N LEU A 49 15.91 -6.49 15.45
CA LEU A 49 14.59 -6.59 14.81
C LEU A 49 13.69 -7.57 15.58
N LEU A 50 14.22 -8.70 16.02
CA LEU A 50 13.50 -9.66 16.86
C LEU A 50 13.17 -9.08 18.25
N ALA A 51 14.07 -8.31 18.84
CA ALA A 51 13.79 -7.59 20.08
C ALA A 51 12.66 -6.57 19.89
N GLY A 52 12.68 -5.80 18.79
CA GLY A 52 11.60 -4.89 18.43
C GLY A 52 10.26 -5.61 18.24
N VAL A 53 10.26 -6.76 17.55
CA VAL A 53 9.08 -7.61 17.39
C VAL A 53 8.57 -8.13 18.74
N ALA A 54 9.46 -8.55 19.63
CA ALA A 54 9.08 -9.01 20.97
C ALA A 54 8.45 -7.89 21.82
N VAL A 55 9.07 -6.70 21.84
CA VAL A 55 8.52 -5.50 22.50
C VAL A 55 7.14 -5.15 21.94
N PHE A 56 7.00 -5.15 20.62
CA PHE A 56 5.72 -4.87 19.96
C PHE A 56 4.66 -5.92 20.28
N ALA A 57 5.03 -7.21 20.32
CA ALA A 57 4.13 -8.29 20.69
C ALA A 57 3.66 -8.15 22.15
N ILE A 58 4.57 -7.84 23.08
CA ILE A 58 4.24 -7.60 24.50
C ILE A 58 3.32 -6.37 24.61
N ALA A 59 3.65 -5.26 23.98
CA ALA A 59 2.81 -4.05 23.98
C ALA A 59 1.41 -4.32 23.42
N SER A 60 1.30 -5.16 22.39
CA SER A 60 0.03 -5.54 21.79
C SER A 60 -0.83 -6.46 22.66
N MET A 61 -0.25 -7.09 23.68
CA MET A 61 -0.99 -7.87 24.68
C MET A 61 -1.65 -6.98 25.74
N VAL A 62 -1.13 -5.78 25.99
CA VAL A 62 -1.66 -4.87 27.01
C VAL A 62 -3.17 -4.61 26.86
N PRO A 63 -3.71 -4.32 25.65
CA PRO A 63 -5.15 -4.16 25.47
C PRO A 63 -5.96 -5.43 25.74
N LEU A 64 -5.33 -6.61 25.67
CA LEU A 64 -6.02 -7.89 25.97
C LEU A 64 -6.20 -8.10 27.48
N LEU A 65 -5.36 -7.46 28.29
CA LEU A 65 -5.43 -7.49 29.75
C LEU A 65 -6.43 -6.48 30.30
N LEU A 66 -6.81 -5.49 29.48
CA LEU A 66 -7.84 -4.52 29.86
C LEU A 66 -9.23 -5.16 29.73
N PRO A 67 -10.18 -4.81 30.60
CA PRO A 67 -11.56 -5.28 30.50
C PRO A 67 -12.08 -4.96 29.09
N ARG A 68 -12.46 -6.00 28.36
CA ARG A 68 -12.97 -5.84 26.99
C ARG A 68 -14.20 -4.95 27.04
N ALA A 69 -14.03 -3.70 26.65
CA ALA A 69 -15.15 -2.86 26.31
C ALA A 69 -15.82 -3.50 25.08
N SER A 70 -16.95 -4.13 25.36
CA SER A 70 -18.04 -4.45 24.43
C SER A 70 -17.69 -5.16 23.11
N GLN A 71 -18.48 -6.17 22.85
CA GLN A 71 -18.65 -6.86 21.57
C GLN A 71 -18.58 -5.90 20.38
N ALA A 72 -17.93 -6.32 19.29
CA ALA A 72 -17.88 -5.57 18.05
C ALA A 72 -19.31 -5.11 17.69
N ARG A 73 -19.58 -3.82 17.90
CA ARG A 73 -20.86 -3.24 17.52
C ARG A 73 -20.92 -3.26 15.99
N PRO A 74 -22.06 -3.60 15.41
CA PRO A 74 -22.27 -3.42 13.98
C PRO A 74 -21.97 -1.96 13.62
N TRP A 75 -21.45 -1.75 12.42
CA TRP A 75 -21.18 -0.40 11.91
C TRP A 75 -22.45 0.45 12.01
N PRO A 76 -22.50 1.51 12.83
CA PRO A 76 -23.73 2.27 13.07
C PRO A 76 -24.07 3.22 11.91
N GLY A 77 -23.25 3.25 10.86
CA GLY A 77 -23.30 4.28 9.83
C GLY A 77 -22.70 5.60 10.30
N LEU A 78 -22.58 6.54 9.39
CA LEU A 78 -22.11 7.89 9.68
C LEU A 78 -23.26 8.79 10.10
N SER A 79 -23.08 9.60 11.14
CA SER A 79 -24.03 10.68 11.40
C SER A 79 -24.05 11.68 10.22
N PRO A 80 -25.17 12.35 9.93
CA PRO A 80 -25.26 13.31 8.81
C PRO A 80 -24.15 14.38 8.85
N ILE A 81 -23.85 14.89 10.05
CA ILE A 81 -22.79 15.89 10.25
C ILE A 81 -21.40 15.29 9.92
N MET A 82 -21.11 14.09 10.38
CA MET A 82 -19.84 13.42 10.11
C MET A 82 -19.72 13.14 8.61
N ARG A 83 -20.77 12.65 7.98
CA ARG A 83 -20.80 12.39 6.53
C ARG A 83 -20.50 13.66 5.74
N GLN A 84 -21.12 14.80 6.08
CA GLN A 84 -20.87 16.06 5.41
C GLN A 84 -19.42 16.53 5.58
N ARG A 85 -18.87 16.41 6.79
CA ARG A 85 -17.46 16.72 7.06
C ARG A 85 -16.51 15.83 6.27
N LEU A 86 -16.77 14.53 6.19
CA LEU A 86 -15.96 13.61 5.40
C LEU A 86 -16.06 13.88 3.90
N VAL A 87 -17.23 14.26 3.38
CA VAL A 87 -17.37 14.67 1.97
C VAL A 87 -16.53 15.91 1.67
N LEU A 88 -16.56 16.91 2.55
CA LEU A 88 -15.72 18.11 2.42
C LEU A 88 -14.23 17.74 2.50
N ALA A 89 -13.82 16.99 3.53
CA ALA A 89 -12.44 16.54 3.70
C ALA A 89 -11.97 15.72 2.50
N SER A 90 -12.81 14.81 1.97
CA SER A 90 -12.48 14.03 0.77
C SER A 90 -12.20 14.92 -0.43
N SER A 91 -12.94 16.01 -0.59
CA SER A 91 -12.71 16.95 -1.70
C SER A 91 -11.39 17.69 -1.55
N VAL A 92 -11.07 18.17 -0.35
CA VAL A 92 -9.79 18.85 -0.06
C VAL A 92 -8.62 17.91 -0.32
N VAL A 93 -8.69 16.70 0.23
CA VAL A 93 -7.64 15.68 0.10
C VAL A 93 -7.49 15.23 -1.36
N PHE A 94 -8.58 15.09 -2.11
CA PHE A 94 -8.56 14.79 -3.54
C PHE A 94 -7.78 15.84 -4.31
N TRP A 95 -8.13 17.11 -4.14
CA TRP A 95 -7.47 18.19 -4.88
C TRP A 95 -6.00 18.36 -4.45
N ALA A 96 -5.68 18.19 -3.16
CA ALA A 96 -4.29 18.17 -2.70
C ALA A 96 -3.50 17.04 -3.39
N THR A 97 -4.09 15.86 -3.53
CA THR A 97 -3.47 14.73 -4.24
C THR A 97 -3.24 15.05 -5.72
N ILE A 98 -4.25 15.59 -6.41
CA ILE A 98 -4.12 15.97 -7.83
C ILE A 98 -3.05 17.03 -8.04
N LEU A 99 -3.03 18.07 -7.19
CA LEU A 99 -1.97 19.08 -7.22
C LEU A 99 -0.59 18.48 -6.97
N GLY A 100 -0.49 17.49 -6.06
CA GLY A 100 0.74 16.74 -5.84
C GLY A 100 1.21 16.01 -7.10
N TYR A 101 0.32 15.31 -7.80
CA TYR A 101 0.65 14.63 -9.06
C TYR A 101 1.03 15.60 -10.17
N LEU A 102 0.32 16.73 -10.30
CA LEU A 102 0.65 17.76 -11.29
C LEU A 102 2.01 18.40 -11.01
N ALA A 103 2.29 18.72 -9.75
CA ALA A 103 3.60 19.24 -9.35
C ALA A 103 4.71 18.21 -9.61
N TYR A 104 4.45 16.93 -9.33
CA TYR A 104 5.40 15.86 -9.60
C TYR A 104 5.73 15.73 -11.10
N LEU A 105 4.69 15.75 -11.95
CA LEU A 105 4.87 15.77 -13.41
C LEU A 105 5.62 17.02 -13.89
N ALA A 106 5.29 18.20 -13.36
CA ALA A 106 5.96 19.43 -13.70
C ALA A 106 7.45 19.41 -13.36
N VAL A 107 7.82 18.84 -12.21
CA VAL A 107 9.23 18.65 -11.82
C VAL A 107 9.93 17.69 -12.79
N GLY A 108 9.30 16.57 -13.16
CA GLY A 108 9.86 15.63 -14.14
C GLY A 108 10.13 16.30 -15.48
N VAL A 109 9.16 17.06 -16.00
CA VAL A 109 9.32 17.84 -17.24
C VAL A 109 10.44 18.88 -17.11
N ALA A 110 10.51 19.60 -16.01
CA ALA A 110 11.58 20.57 -15.76
C ALA A 110 12.98 19.93 -15.69
N ARG A 111 13.06 18.64 -15.35
CA ARG A 111 14.28 17.84 -15.34
C ARG A 111 14.57 17.15 -16.67
N GLY A 112 13.75 17.37 -17.69
CA GLY A 112 13.99 16.90 -19.06
C GLY A 112 13.11 15.73 -19.52
N ALA A 113 12.14 15.26 -18.72
CA ALA A 113 11.18 14.25 -19.16
C ALA A 113 10.35 14.76 -20.35
N ARG A 114 10.24 13.94 -21.39
CA ARG A 114 9.46 14.22 -22.60
C ARG A 114 8.30 13.25 -22.71
N PRO A 115 7.17 13.65 -23.31
CA PRO A 115 6.06 12.73 -23.58
C PRO A 115 6.49 11.48 -24.38
N ALA A 116 7.48 11.63 -25.27
CA ALA A 116 8.04 10.52 -26.06
C ALA A 116 8.69 9.43 -25.17
N ASP A 117 9.26 9.80 -24.02
CA ASP A 117 9.91 8.85 -23.10
C ASP A 117 8.88 7.89 -22.49
N PHE A 118 7.67 8.38 -22.18
CA PHE A 118 6.58 7.54 -21.71
C PHE A 118 6.07 6.57 -22.79
N VAL A 119 6.01 7.03 -24.04
CA VAL A 119 5.64 6.16 -25.18
C VAL A 119 6.73 5.12 -25.41
N ALA A 120 8.00 5.52 -25.32
CA ALA A 120 9.12 4.62 -25.48
C ALA A 120 9.11 3.49 -24.43
N VAL A 121 8.79 3.79 -23.15
CA VAL A 121 8.63 2.76 -22.09
C VAL A 121 7.51 1.77 -22.40
N LEU A 122 6.46 2.18 -23.13
CA LEU A 122 5.38 1.27 -23.53
C LEU A 122 5.78 0.34 -24.68
N VAL A 123 6.66 0.81 -25.57
CA VAL A 123 7.03 0.10 -26.81
C VAL A 123 8.32 -0.71 -26.62
N SER A 124 9.31 -0.16 -25.91
CA SER A 124 10.57 -0.82 -25.62
C SER A 124 10.56 -1.44 -24.21
N GLN A 125 11.04 -2.67 -24.11
CA GLN A 125 11.21 -3.34 -22.82
C GLN A 125 12.57 -3.00 -22.15
N ASP A 126 13.23 -1.93 -22.60
CA ASP A 126 14.58 -1.55 -22.23
C ASP A 126 14.66 -0.70 -20.93
N THR A 127 15.90 -0.31 -20.59
CA THR A 127 16.33 0.48 -19.42
C THR A 127 15.65 1.84 -19.24
N LEU A 128 14.86 2.29 -20.22
CA LEU A 128 14.16 3.59 -20.23
C LEU A 128 13.30 3.87 -19.00
N SER A 129 12.78 2.83 -18.35
CA SER A 129 12.03 3.02 -17.09
C SER A 129 12.94 3.38 -15.92
N ALA A 130 14.23 2.99 -15.95
CA ALA A 130 15.23 3.38 -14.96
C ALA A 130 15.61 4.85 -15.16
N ASP A 131 15.84 5.27 -16.41
CA ASP A 131 16.16 6.66 -16.74
C ASP A 131 15.02 7.61 -16.38
N LEU A 132 13.78 7.22 -16.67
CA LEU A 132 12.59 7.95 -16.22
C LEU A 132 12.54 8.08 -14.71
N LYS A 133 12.87 7.03 -13.98
CA LYS A 133 12.89 7.04 -12.52
C LYS A 133 13.93 8.01 -11.95
N GLU A 134 15.09 8.17 -12.59
CA GLU A 134 16.10 9.16 -12.19
C GLU A 134 15.57 10.59 -12.40
N VAL A 135 14.96 10.87 -13.54
CA VAL A 135 14.36 12.18 -13.85
C VAL A 135 13.24 12.51 -12.84
N PHE A 136 12.44 11.51 -12.48
CA PHE A 136 11.37 11.62 -11.49
C PHE A 136 11.84 11.29 -10.06
N ALA A 137 13.12 11.48 -9.75
CA ALA A 137 13.62 11.26 -8.40
C ALA A 137 12.78 12.01 -7.36
N PRO A 138 12.53 11.41 -6.18
CA PRO A 138 11.67 11.97 -5.15
C PRO A 138 12.03 13.41 -4.80
N VAL A 139 11.02 14.26 -4.68
CA VAL A 139 11.17 15.65 -4.24
C VAL A 139 10.45 15.81 -2.92
N ALA A 140 11.18 16.26 -1.91
CA ALA A 140 10.60 16.50 -0.59
C ALA A 140 9.36 17.40 -0.69
N GLY A 141 8.29 17.03 0.00
CA GLY A 141 7.01 17.73 -0.05
C GLY A 141 6.12 17.33 -1.23
N VAL A 142 6.62 17.34 -2.46
CA VAL A 142 5.85 16.97 -3.66
C VAL A 142 5.47 15.49 -3.63
N THR A 143 6.42 14.62 -3.36
CA THR A 143 6.17 13.19 -3.23
C THR A 143 5.20 12.88 -2.08
N THR A 144 5.33 13.60 -0.96
CA THR A 144 4.40 13.48 0.17
C THR A 144 2.98 13.87 -0.23
N MET A 145 2.81 14.92 -1.05
CA MET A 145 1.49 15.33 -1.53
C MET A 145 0.81 14.25 -2.39
N THR A 146 1.55 13.48 -3.18
CA THR A 146 0.95 12.35 -3.93
C THR A 146 0.46 11.26 -2.98
N GLN A 147 1.14 11.04 -1.85
CA GLN A 147 0.76 10.05 -0.83
C GLN A 147 -0.49 10.45 -0.04
N VAL A 148 -0.88 11.74 -0.03
CA VAL A 148 -2.16 12.19 0.54
C VAL A 148 -3.35 11.46 -0.11
N GLY A 149 -3.18 10.90 -1.32
CA GLY A 149 -4.15 10.01 -1.97
C GLY A 149 -4.57 8.82 -1.14
N ILE A 150 -3.72 8.33 -0.23
CA ILE A 150 -4.04 7.25 0.73
C ILE A 150 -5.23 7.68 1.61
N ALA A 151 -5.15 8.88 2.17
CA ALA A 151 -6.23 9.43 3.00
C ALA A 151 -7.52 9.59 2.18
N TYR A 152 -7.41 10.00 0.91
CA TYR A 152 -8.58 10.06 0.03
C TYR A 152 -9.22 8.68 -0.16
N VAL A 153 -8.43 7.64 -0.42
CA VAL A 153 -8.94 6.27 -0.62
C VAL A 153 -9.62 5.76 0.65
N VAL A 154 -9.04 6.00 1.83
CA VAL A 154 -9.66 5.63 3.12
C VAL A 154 -11.00 6.33 3.31
N ILE A 155 -11.04 7.66 3.18
CA ILE A 155 -12.27 8.45 3.36
C ILE A 155 -13.32 8.05 2.31
N GLY A 156 -12.92 7.93 1.05
CA GLY A 156 -13.78 7.54 -0.05
C GLY A 156 -14.39 6.16 0.15
N THR A 157 -13.60 5.19 0.62
CA THR A 157 -14.07 3.84 0.93
C THR A 157 -15.09 3.86 2.08
N VAL A 158 -14.82 4.61 3.16
CA VAL A 158 -15.76 4.79 4.29
C VAL A 158 -17.08 5.40 3.81
N LEU A 159 -17.01 6.45 2.99
CA LEU A 159 -18.20 7.11 2.45
C LEU A 159 -19.04 6.18 1.59
N LEU A 160 -18.39 5.36 0.72
CA LEU A 160 -19.10 4.41 -0.14
C LEU A 160 -19.76 3.26 0.65
N MET A 161 -19.16 2.88 1.78
CA MET A 161 -19.73 1.86 2.66
C MET A 161 -20.97 2.39 3.40
N ASP A 162 -21.04 3.69 3.67
CA ASP A 162 -22.17 4.34 4.32
C ASP A 162 -23.34 4.60 3.33
N GLY A 163 -23.01 4.75 2.05
CA GLY A 163 -23.99 4.94 0.99
C GLY A 163 -23.43 5.68 -0.23
N PRO A 164 -24.13 5.70 -1.34
CA PRO A 164 -23.64 6.33 -2.56
C PRO A 164 -23.40 7.82 -2.36
N VAL A 165 -22.22 8.28 -2.79
CA VAL A 165 -21.85 9.69 -2.82
C VAL A 165 -21.46 10.07 -4.25
N PRO A 166 -22.13 11.05 -4.86
CA PRO A 166 -21.84 11.44 -6.24
C PRO A 166 -20.35 11.80 -6.45
N GLY A 167 -19.77 11.28 -7.49
CA GLY A 167 -18.40 11.60 -7.89
C GLY A 167 -17.29 10.87 -7.12
N VAL A 168 -17.53 10.23 -5.98
CA VAL A 168 -16.49 9.53 -5.21
C VAL A 168 -15.88 8.39 -6.01
N TYR A 169 -16.66 7.57 -6.71
CA TYR A 169 -16.14 6.50 -7.58
C TYR A 169 -15.21 7.04 -8.68
N ARG A 170 -15.61 8.11 -9.35
CA ARG A 170 -14.80 8.72 -10.42
C ARG A 170 -13.48 9.26 -9.87
N ARG A 171 -13.50 9.90 -8.72
CA ARG A 171 -12.31 10.41 -8.06
C ARG A 171 -11.40 9.28 -7.56
N LEU A 172 -11.96 8.19 -7.02
CA LEU A 172 -11.19 6.99 -6.67
C LEU A 172 -10.52 6.38 -7.89
N ALA A 173 -11.23 6.30 -9.02
CA ALA A 173 -10.65 5.83 -10.29
C ALA A 173 -9.51 6.74 -10.77
N VAL A 174 -9.64 8.06 -10.62
CA VAL A 174 -8.57 9.00 -10.98
C VAL A 174 -7.34 8.83 -10.09
N VAL A 175 -7.53 8.77 -8.76
CA VAL A 175 -6.40 8.57 -7.81
C VAL A 175 -5.76 7.20 -8.02
N GLY A 176 -6.56 6.15 -8.18
CA GLY A 176 -6.07 4.80 -8.46
C GLY A 176 -5.34 4.73 -9.81
N GLY A 177 -5.88 5.36 -10.85
CA GLY A 177 -5.24 5.46 -12.17
C GLY A 177 -3.90 6.19 -12.11
N ALA A 178 -3.83 7.31 -11.40
CA ALA A 178 -2.58 8.04 -11.21
C ALA A 178 -1.52 7.20 -10.47
N ALA A 179 -1.91 6.45 -9.44
CA ALA A 179 -1.01 5.54 -8.74
C ALA A 179 -0.56 4.36 -9.62
N LEU A 180 -1.46 3.82 -10.45
CA LEU A 180 -1.13 2.78 -11.43
C LEU A 180 -0.13 3.28 -12.46
N LEU A 181 -0.35 4.47 -13.03
CA LEU A 181 0.59 5.09 -13.97
C LEU A 181 1.95 5.30 -13.33
N ARG A 182 1.98 5.82 -12.09
CA ARG A 182 3.21 6.00 -11.34
C ARG A 182 3.93 4.66 -11.10
N ALA A 183 3.21 3.65 -10.67
CA ALA A 183 3.78 2.32 -10.44
C ALA A 183 4.34 1.70 -11.73
N PHE A 184 3.64 1.89 -12.85
CA PHE A 184 4.03 1.33 -14.12
C PHE A 184 5.25 2.06 -14.71
N PHE A 185 5.17 3.40 -14.89
CA PHE A 185 6.21 4.16 -15.57
C PHE A 185 7.46 4.37 -14.72
N LEU A 186 7.31 4.52 -13.40
CA LEU A 186 8.42 4.83 -12.50
C LEU A 186 8.88 3.63 -11.67
N SER A 187 8.33 2.45 -11.94
CA SER A 187 8.63 1.22 -11.17
C SER A 187 8.39 1.36 -9.66
N GLU A 188 7.52 2.29 -9.24
CA GLU A 188 7.19 2.53 -7.84
C GLU A 188 6.01 1.67 -7.39
N ARG A 189 6.24 0.38 -7.24
CA ARG A 189 5.23 -0.63 -6.89
C ARG A 189 4.50 -0.34 -5.58
N LEU A 190 5.19 0.28 -4.64
CA LEU A 190 4.62 0.67 -3.35
C LEU A 190 3.42 1.62 -3.51
N ALA A 191 3.40 2.46 -4.55
CA ALA A 191 2.30 3.39 -4.78
C ALA A 191 0.92 2.72 -4.89
N ILE A 192 0.85 1.52 -5.48
CA ILE A 192 -0.39 0.73 -5.55
C ILE A 192 -0.73 0.12 -4.20
N LEU A 193 0.26 -0.48 -3.53
CA LEU A 193 0.04 -1.13 -2.24
C LEU A 193 -0.39 -0.14 -1.17
N GLU A 194 0.18 1.06 -1.17
CA GLU A 194 -0.20 2.15 -0.28
C GLU A 194 -1.68 2.53 -0.41
N LEU A 195 -2.31 2.34 -1.57
CA LEU A 195 -3.75 2.58 -1.76
C LEU A 195 -4.59 1.34 -1.45
N ILE A 196 -4.17 0.16 -1.91
CA ILE A 196 -4.96 -1.07 -1.80
C ILE A 196 -5.03 -1.56 -0.36
N ILE A 197 -3.91 -1.56 0.38
CA ILE A 197 -3.89 -2.09 1.74
C ILE A 197 -4.85 -1.33 2.67
N PRO A 198 -4.84 0.01 2.74
CA PRO A 198 -5.80 0.74 3.56
C PRO A 198 -7.25 0.56 3.10
N ALA A 199 -7.50 0.52 1.79
CA ALA A 199 -8.84 0.27 1.26
C ALA A 199 -9.36 -1.10 1.70
N VAL A 200 -8.57 -2.15 1.55
CA VAL A 200 -8.91 -3.51 1.99
C VAL A 200 -9.12 -3.57 3.49
N ALA A 201 -8.27 -2.88 4.28
CA ALA A 201 -8.42 -2.81 5.73
C ALA A 201 -9.76 -2.18 6.13
N VAL A 202 -10.12 -1.03 5.53
CA VAL A 202 -11.41 -0.36 5.80
C VAL A 202 -12.58 -1.23 5.38
N LEU A 203 -12.54 -1.79 4.17
CA LEU A 203 -13.57 -2.72 3.68
C LEU A 203 -13.75 -3.91 4.62
N ALA A 204 -12.64 -4.50 5.07
CA ALA A 204 -12.68 -5.63 5.98
C ALA A 204 -13.26 -5.25 7.36
N MET A 205 -12.91 -4.08 7.90
CA MET A 205 -13.46 -3.60 9.18
C MET A 205 -14.97 -3.41 9.11
N VAL A 206 -15.46 -2.78 8.04
CA VAL A 206 -16.91 -2.56 7.85
C VAL A 206 -17.62 -3.90 7.59
N ALA A 207 -17.03 -4.76 6.75
CA ALA A 207 -17.58 -6.07 6.43
C ALA A 207 -17.63 -7.01 7.64
N ALA A 208 -16.67 -6.91 8.57
CA ALA A 208 -16.66 -7.69 9.80
C ALA A 208 -17.86 -7.37 10.72
N GLY A 209 -18.37 -6.14 10.67
CA GLY A 209 -19.60 -5.70 11.35
C GLY A 209 -20.88 -5.98 10.58
N SER A 210 -20.79 -6.52 9.36
CA SER A 210 -21.96 -6.82 8.53
C SER A 210 -22.76 -8.01 9.07
N PRO A 211 -24.10 -7.98 8.99
CA PRO A 211 -24.94 -9.11 9.32
C PRO A 211 -24.78 -10.29 8.35
N ARG A 212 -24.14 -10.07 7.19
CA ARG A 212 -23.90 -11.11 6.18
C ARG A 212 -22.75 -12.03 6.59
N VAL A 213 -23.06 -13.22 7.07
CA VAL A 213 -22.08 -14.20 7.57
C VAL A 213 -20.99 -14.54 6.56
N TRP A 214 -21.33 -14.67 5.27
CA TRP A 214 -20.38 -14.98 4.23
C TRP A 214 -19.30 -13.88 4.06
N LEU A 215 -19.73 -12.59 4.13
CA LEU A 215 -18.85 -11.45 3.99
C LEU A 215 -17.88 -11.36 5.19
N SER A 216 -18.39 -11.54 6.40
CA SER A 216 -17.58 -11.61 7.61
C SER A 216 -16.59 -12.79 7.60
N ARG A 217 -16.96 -13.92 6.99
CA ARG A 217 -16.07 -15.08 6.84
C ARG A 217 -15.02 -14.81 5.77
N ALA A 218 -15.41 -14.28 4.61
CA ALA A 218 -14.49 -13.93 3.53
C ALA A 218 -13.40 -12.95 3.98
N THR A 219 -13.78 -11.90 4.70
CA THR A 219 -12.81 -10.92 5.23
C THR A 219 -11.85 -11.49 6.26
N ARG A 220 -12.24 -12.52 6.99
CA ARG A 220 -11.34 -13.21 7.92
C ARG A 220 -10.20 -13.94 7.19
N TRP A 221 -10.49 -14.48 6.01
CA TRP A 221 -9.54 -15.22 5.17
C TRP A 221 -8.91 -14.37 4.07
N ALA A 222 -9.29 -13.11 3.97
CA ALA A 222 -8.77 -12.19 2.95
C ALA A 222 -7.23 -12.19 2.84
N PRO A 223 -6.43 -12.20 3.94
CA PRO A 223 -4.98 -12.21 3.83
C PRO A 223 -4.42 -13.47 3.18
N VAL A 224 -5.07 -14.61 3.39
CA VAL A 224 -4.63 -15.90 2.81
C VAL A 224 -4.74 -15.90 1.29
N ILE A 225 -5.64 -15.10 0.73
CA ILE A 225 -5.83 -14.93 -0.71
C ILE A 225 -5.05 -13.72 -1.21
N PHE A 226 -5.13 -12.60 -0.48
CA PHE A 226 -4.57 -11.32 -0.90
C PHE A 226 -3.04 -11.31 -0.87
N ALA A 227 -2.42 -11.88 0.16
CA ALA A 227 -0.96 -11.87 0.25
C ALA A 227 -0.30 -12.69 -0.88
N PRO A 228 -0.72 -13.94 -1.19
CA PRO A 228 -0.21 -14.64 -2.36
C PRO A 228 -0.51 -13.95 -3.68
N ALA A 229 -1.71 -13.34 -3.83
CA ALA A 229 -2.06 -12.60 -5.03
C ALA A 229 -1.15 -11.37 -5.24
N VAL A 230 -0.86 -10.62 -4.18
CA VAL A 230 0.09 -9.51 -4.23
C VAL A 230 1.47 -10.02 -4.62
N VAL A 231 1.98 -11.08 -3.97
CA VAL A 231 3.29 -11.67 -4.29
C VAL A 231 3.33 -12.16 -5.74
N ALA A 232 2.28 -12.82 -6.22
CA ALA A 232 2.21 -13.31 -7.59
C ALA A 232 2.21 -12.17 -8.62
N VAL A 233 1.42 -11.11 -8.39
CA VAL A 233 1.37 -9.94 -9.27
C VAL A 233 2.72 -9.22 -9.26
N PHE A 234 3.30 -8.98 -8.08
CA PHE A 234 4.62 -8.36 -7.97
C PHE A 234 5.71 -9.22 -8.61
N GLY A 235 5.70 -10.53 -8.36
CA GLY A 235 6.62 -11.48 -8.96
C GLY A 235 6.50 -11.53 -10.48
N ALA A 236 5.28 -11.57 -11.02
CA ALA A 236 5.05 -11.57 -12.46
C ALA A 236 5.53 -10.27 -13.13
N VAL A 237 5.23 -9.11 -12.52
CA VAL A 237 5.70 -7.81 -13.02
C VAL A 237 7.22 -7.71 -12.92
N GLU A 238 7.83 -8.18 -11.82
CA GLU A 238 9.29 -8.20 -11.67
C GLU A 238 9.92 -9.11 -12.70
N TYR A 239 9.43 -10.34 -12.81
CA TYR A 239 9.93 -11.32 -13.75
C TYR A 239 9.87 -10.81 -15.19
N SER A 240 8.77 -10.21 -15.61
CA SER A 240 8.63 -9.68 -16.96
C SER A 240 9.57 -8.51 -17.28
N ARG A 241 10.01 -7.77 -16.26
CA ARG A 241 10.90 -6.61 -16.43
C ARG A 241 12.37 -6.93 -16.19
N SER A 242 12.67 -7.79 -15.23
CA SER A 242 14.04 -8.15 -14.86
C SER A 242 14.63 -9.25 -15.74
N TRP A 243 13.78 -10.07 -16.36
CA TRP A 243 14.24 -11.18 -17.20
C TRP A 243 15.05 -10.70 -18.41
N VAL A 244 14.67 -9.56 -19.00
CA VAL A 244 15.43 -8.94 -20.10
C VAL A 244 16.78 -8.40 -19.63
N PHE A 245 16.94 -8.14 -18.33
CA PHE A 245 18.17 -7.61 -17.75
C PHE A 245 19.21 -8.69 -17.44
N TYR A 246 18.76 -9.96 -17.33
CA TYR A 246 19.59 -11.11 -16.96
C TYR A 246 19.85 -12.07 -18.12
N GLN A 247 19.40 -11.77 -19.33
CA GLN A 247 19.80 -12.42 -20.59
C GLN A 247 20.91 -11.67 -21.30
#